data_b4e86dc20ecd50b54ab7ed51ece73208
#
_entry.id   b4e86dc20ecd50b54ab7ed51ece73208
#
_cell.length_a   1.000
_cell.length_b   1.000
_cell.length_c   1.000
_cell.angle_alpha   90.00
_cell.angle_beta   90.00
_cell.angle_gamma   90.00
#
_symmetry.space_group_name_H-M   'P 1'
#
loop_
_entity.id
_entity.type
_entity.pdbx_description
1 polymer ?
#
loop_
_entity_poly.entity_id
_entity_poly.type
_entity_poly.pdbx_seq_one_letter_code
_entity_poly.pdbx_strand_id
1 'polypeptide(L)'
;MNGLARLLGALGAMGGGLGVAAGAVAAHVLRLEAGTRDAHLFDTAVNYLLLHAVLVVALAVTTRHRGWLVVMGLMLAGMVCFSGGLMVQVGTGNKVPLIPFGGLCFIAGWLVAAGMCLWRRAS
;
A
#
# COMPACT_ATOMS: atom_id res chain seq x y z
N MET A 1 -6.77 7.67 -19.79
CA MET A 1 -5.79 7.01 -18.89
C MET A 1 -4.56 6.66 -19.72
N ASN A 2 -3.40 7.17 -19.35
CA ASN A 2 -2.16 6.83 -20.07
C ASN A 2 -1.64 5.44 -19.68
N GLY A 3 -0.65 4.94 -20.44
CA GLY A 3 -0.12 3.59 -20.22
C GLY A 3 0.46 3.37 -18.84
N LEU A 4 1.15 4.38 -18.28
CA LEU A 4 1.74 4.30 -16.94
C LEU A 4 0.66 4.25 -15.86
N ALA A 5 -0.37 5.11 -15.96
CA ALA A 5 -1.49 5.07 -15.01
C ALA A 5 -2.22 3.72 -15.04
N ARG A 6 -2.37 3.14 -16.22
CA ARG A 6 -2.98 1.81 -16.37
C ARG A 6 -2.14 0.74 -15.67
N LEU A 7 -0.82 0.77 -15.85
CA LEU A 7 0.08 -0.17 -15.21
C LEU A 7 0.05 -0.02 -13.69
N LEU A 8 0.17 1.21 -13.19
CA LEU A 8 0.14 1.48 -11.75
C LEU A 8 -1.20 1.06 -11.13
N GLY A 9 -2.31 1.36 -11.83
CA GLY A 9 -3.63 0.94 -11.39
C GLY A 9 -3.79 -0.58 -11.33
N ALA A 10 -3.27 -1.29 -12.33
CA ALA A 10 -3.29 -2.76 -12.35
C ALA A 10 -2.46 -3.34 -11.20
N LEU A 11 -1.28 -2.76 -10.93
CA LEU A 11 -0.45 -3.17 -9.78
C LEU A 11 -1.17 -2.91 -8.46
N GLY A 12 -1.86 -1.77 -8.35
CA GLY A 12 -2.69 -1.47 -7.17
C GLY A 12 -3.80 -2.49 -6.97
N ALA A 13 -4.50 -2.84 -8.03
CA ALA A 13 -5.57 -3.85 -7.99
C ALA A 13 -5.03 -5.22 -7.59
N MET A 14 -3.86 -5.62 -8.13
CA MET A 14 -3.20 -6.85 -7.72
C MET A 14 -2.84 -6.83 -6.24
N GLY A 15 -2.34 -5.69 -5.75
CA GLY A 15 -2.08 -5.49 -4.32
C GLY A 15 -3.33 -5.66 -3.47
N GLY A 16 -4.47 -5.16 -3.94
CA GLY A 16 -5.76 -5.34 -3.27
C GLY A 16 -6.15 -6.81 -3.18
N GLY A 17 -6.05 -7.54 -4.29
CA GLY A 17 -6.32 -8.98 -4.31
C GLY A 17 -5.39 -9.76 -3.38
N LEU A 18 -4.10 -9.44 -3.39
CA LEU A 18 -3.13 -10.04 -2.48
C LEU A 18 -3.45 -9.73 -1.02
N GLY A 19 -3.92 -8.51 -0.73
CA GLY A 19 -4.33 -8.13 0.62
C GLY A 19 -5.49 -8.96 1.14
N VAL A 20 -6.51 -9.18 0.30
CA VAL A 20 -7.65 -10.04 0.64
C VAL A 20 -7.18 -11.47 0.87
N ALA A 21 -6.34 -12.00 -0.04
CA ALA A 21 -5.78 -13.34 0.09
C ALA A 21 -4.94 -13.49 1.35
N ALA A 22 -4.10 -12.50 1.67
CA ALA A 22 -3.27 -12.50 2.88
C ALA A 22 -4.14 -12.50 4.14
N GLY A 23 -5.21 -11.72 4.17
CA GLY A 23 -6.17 -11.73 5.28
C GLY A 23 -6.80 -13.10 5.49
N ALA A 24 -7.20 -13.77 4.40
CA ALA A 24 -7.74 -15.12 4.45
C ALA A 24 -6.70 -16.14 4.95
N VAL A 25 -5.46 -16.04 4.46
CA VAL A 25 -4.37 -16.92 4.90
C VAL A 25 -4.11 -16.74 6.40
N ALA A 26 -4.08 -15.51 6.88
CA ALA A 26 -3.89 -15.24 8.31
C ALA A 26 -4.98 -15.89 9.16
N ALA A 27 -6.24 -15.78 8.73
CA ALA A 27 -7.38 -16.32 9.47
C ALA A 27 -7.44 -17.85 9.46
N HIS A 28 -7.16 -18.47 8.31
CA HIS A 28 -7.45 -19.90 8.10
C HIS A 28 -6.21 -20.79 8.09
N VAL A 29 -5.04 -20.28 7.76
CA VAL A 29 -3.79 -21.07 7.64
C VAL A 29 -2.84 -20.77 8.79
N LEU A 30 -2.47 -19.50 8.98
CA LEU A 30 -1.51 -19.13 10.03
C LEU A 30 -2.10 -19.19 11.42
N ARG A 31 -3.40 -18.95 11.55
CA ARG A 31 -4.12 -18.99 12.84
C ARG A 31 -3.39 -18.22 13.94
N LEU A 32 -2.95 -17.02 13.63
CA LEU A 32 -2.25 -16.17 14.58
C LEU A 32 -3.15 -15.87 15.78
N GLU A 33 -2.61 -16.04 16.98
CA GLU A 33 -3.36 -15.77 18.21
C GLU A 33 -3.67 -14.28 18.32
N ALA A 34 -4.94 -13.95 18.57
CA ALA A 34 -5.37 -12.57 18.79
C ALA A 34 -4.62 -11.95 19.98
N GLY A 35 -4.23 -10.70 19.84
CA GLY A 35 -3.50 -9.96 20.86
C GLY A 35 -1.99 -10.17 20.86
N THR A 36 -1.47 -11.07 20.02
CA THR A 36 -0.02 -11.22 19.86
C THR A 36 0.56 -10.13 18.98
N ARG A 37 1.87 -9.90 19.10
CA ARG A 37 2.57 -8.93 18.25
C ARG A 37 2.49 -9.33 16.78
N ASP A 38 2.67 -10.60 16.45
CA ASP A 38 2.62 -11.09 15.07
C ASP A 38 1.24 -10.89 14.45
N ALA A 39 0.18 -11.17 15.20
CA ALA A 39 -1.19 -10.90 14.73
C ALA A 39 -1.39 -9.42 14.46
N HIS A 40 -0.92 -8.54 15.34
CA HIS A 40 -1.03 -7.08 15.18
C HIS A 40 -0.24 -6.60 13.96
N LEU A 41 0.98 -7.06 13.79
CA LEU A 41 1.83 -6.67 12.64
C LEU A 41 1.20 -7.15 11.32
N PHE A 42 0.66 -8.35 11.29
CA PHE A 42 0.03 -8.89 10.08
C PHE A 42 -1.26 -8.12 9.73
N ASP A 43 -2.08 -7.84 10.72
CA ASP A 43 -3.29 -7.02 10.53
C ASP A 43 -2.94 -5.62 10.01
N THR A 44 -1.92 -4.99 10.57
CA THR A 44 -1.43 -3.69 10.10
C THR A 44 -1.00 -3.79 8.64
N ALA A 45 -0.25 -4.82 8.27
CA ALA A 45 0.20 -5.04 6.89
C ALA A 45 -0.98 -5.16 5.93
N VAL A 46 -1.98 -5.97 6.26
CA VAL A 46 -3.17 -6.19 5.43
C VAL A 46 -3.99 -4.91 5.28
N ASN A 47 -4.24 -4.21 6.38
CA ASN A 47 -5.05 -3.00 6.38
C ASN A 47 -4.40 -1.88 5.56
N TYR A 48 -3.09 -1.68 5.72
CA TYR A 48 -2.36 -0.67 4.94
C TYR A 48 -2.30 -1.04 3.46
N LEU A 49 -2.12 -2.31 3.15
CA LEU A 49 -2.11 -2.79 1.77
C LEU A 49 -3.46 -2.52 1.09
N LEU A 50 -4.56 -2.90 1.72
CA LEU A 50 -5.91 -2.71 1.17
C LEU A 50 -6.27 -1.24 1.01
N LEU A 51 -6.00 -0.42 2.03
CA LEU A 51 -6.31 1.02 1.98
C LEU A 51 -5.58 1.71 0.84
N HIS A 52 -4.29 1.46 0.70
CA HIS A 52 -3.48 2.12 -0.33
C HIS A 52 -3.73 1.54 -1.72
N ALA A 53 -4.08 0.25 -1.82
CA ALA A 53 -4.51 -0.36 -3.08
C ALA A 53 -5.76 0.32 -3.65
N VAL A 54 -6.76 0.57 -2.79
CA VAL A 54 -7.98 1.28 -3.19
C VAL A 54 -7.64 2.68 -3.68
N LEU A 55 -6.77 3.40 -2.97
CA LEU A 55 -6.35 4.74 -3.38
C LEU A 55 -5.66 4.72 -4.75
N VAL A 56 -4.75 3.78 -4.98
CA VAL A 56 -4.04 3.68 -6.27
C VAL A 56 -5.01 3.42 -7.41
N VAL A 57 -5.95 2.50 -7.25
CA VAL A 57 -6.95 2.20 -8.29
C VAL A 57 -7.85 3.41 -8.54
N ALA A 58 -8.32 4.06 -7.48
CA ALA A 58 -9.17 5.24 -7.59
C ALA A 58 -8.45 6.36 -8.35
N LEU A 59 -7.19 6.62 -8.03
CA LEU A 59 -6.38 7.63 -8.73
C LEU A 59 -6.16 7.25 -10.20
N ALA A 60 -5.94 5.97 -10.50
CA ALA A 60 -5.71 5.50 -11.85
C ALA A 60 -6.89 5.81 -12.78
N VAL A 61 -8.12 5.67 -12.29
CA VAL A 61 -9.33 5.84 -13.11
C VAL A 61 -9.89 7.27 -13.10
N THR A 62 -9.47 8.11 -12.18
CA THR A 62 -10.07 9.45 -12.00
C THR A 62 -9.14 10.60 -12.32
N THR A 63 -7.82 10.41 -12.32
CA THR A 63 -6.87 11.50 -12.46
C THR A 63 -6.11 11.45 -13.78
N ARG A 64 -5.68 12.62 -14.27
CA ARG A 64 -4.90 12.73 -15.51
C ARG A 64 -3.61 13.52 -15.32
N HIS A 65 -3.46 14.24 -14.21
CA HIS A 65 -2.27 15.03 -13.95
C HIS A 65 -1.09 14.15 -13.51
N ARG A 66 0.11 14.46 -14.02
CA ARG A 66 1.32 13.69 -13.75
C ARG A 66 1.69 13.60 -12.27
N GLY A 67 1.36 14.62 -11.48
CA GLY A 67 1.62 14.62 -10.04
C GLY A 67 0.96 13.44 -9.32
N TRP A 68 -0.20 13.01 -9.78
CA TRP A 68 -0.88 11.87 -9.21
C TRP A 68 -0.17 10.53 -9.52
N LEU A 69 0.59 10.47 -10.62
CA LEU A 69 1.45 9.30 -10.90
C LEU A 69 2.54 9.15 -9.84
N VAL A 70 3.08 10.26 -9.36
CA VAL A 70 4.06 10.24 -8.25
C VAL A 70 3.41 9.69 -6.98
N VAL A 71 2.21 10.16 -6.66
CA VAL A 71 1.46 9.64 -5.50
C VAL A 71 1.24 8.13 -5.64
N MET A 72 0.75 7.69 -6.79
CA MET A 72 0.53 6.25 -7.03
C MET A 72 1.81 5.43 -6.89
N GLY A 73 2.92 5.92 -7.44
CA GLY A 73 4.22 5.26 -7.33
C GLY A 73 4.70 5.13 -5.89
N LEU A 74 4.59 6.21 -5.11
CA LEU A 74 4.93 6.21 -3.69
C LEU A 74 4.04 5.25 -2.88
N MET A 75 2.75 5.23 -3.17
CA MET A 75 1.82 4.29 -2.52
C MET A 75 2.19 2.84 -2.83
N LEU A 76 2.49 2.52 -4.09
CA LEU A 76 2.91 1.17 -4.48
C LEU A 76 4.23 0.77 -3.81
N ALA A 77 5.20 1.67 -3.77
CA ALA A 77 6.46 1.43 -3.07
C ALA A 77 6.23 1.13 -1.59
N GLY A 78 5.35 1.91 -0.95
CA GLY A 78 4.96 1.69 0.44
C GLY A 78 4.26 0.34 0.64
N MET A 79 3.35 -0.02 -0.27
CA MET A 79 2.65 -1.31 -0.23
C MET A 79 3.64 -2.48 -0.25
N VAL A 80 4.63 -2.43 -1.13
CA VAL A 80 5.65 -3.48 -1.24
C VAL A 80 6.57 -3.48 -0.02
N CYS A 81 7.16 -2.35 0.32
CA CYS A 81 8.19 -2.27 1.36
C CYS A 81 7.62 -2.38 2.77
N PHE A 82 6.50 -1.71 3.05
CA PHE A 82 5.90 -1.71 4.39
C PHE A 82 5.04 -2.95 4.61
N SER A 83 3.96 -3.11 3.84
CA SER A 83 3.04 -4.25 4.02
C SER A 83 3.70 -5.57 3.66
N GLY A 84 4.38 -5.64 2.52
CA GLY A 84 5.13 -6.83 2.11
C GLY A 84 6.25 -7.15 3.11
N GLY A 85 6.95 -6.14 3.59
CA GLY A 85 8.01 -6.29 4.59
C GLY A 85 7.48 -6.86 5.91
N LEU A 86 6.36 -6.34 6.42
CA LEU A 86 5.74 -6.84 7.65
C LEU A 86 5.30 -8.29 7.50
N MET A 87 4.70 -8.65 6.37
CA MET A 87 4.28 -10.04 6.11
C MET A 87 5.48 -11.00 6.08
N VAL A 88 6.56 -10.60 5.44
CA VAL A 88 7.80 -11.39 5.41
C VAL A 88 8.38 -11.52 6.82
N GLN A 89 8.40 -10.44 7.59
CA GLN A 89 8.92 -10.45 8.96
C GLN A 89 8.11 -11.42 9.84
N VAL A 90 6.79 -11.40 9.77
CA VAL A 90 5.93 -12.34 10.52
C VAL A 90 6.17 -13.78 10.06
N GLY A 91 6.27 -14.00 8.74
CA GLY A 91 6.43 -15.33 8.18
C GLY A 91 7.79 -15.96 8.44
N THR A 92 8.87 -15.18 8.51
CA THR A 92 10.24 -15.67 8.66
C THR A 92 10.81 -15.46 10.06
N GLY A 93 10.23 -14.58 10.86
CA GLY A 93 10.78 -14.15 12.15
C GLY A 93 11.99 -13.23 12.05
N ASN A 94 12.42 -12.89 10.85
CA ASN A 94 13.58 -12.03 10.61
C ASN A 94 13.16 -10.58 10.41
N LYS A 95 13.93 -9.63 10.92
CA LYS A 95 13.71 -8.21 10.69
C LYS A 95 13.92 -7.87 9.21
N VAL A 96 13.02 -7.04 8.67
CA VAL A 96 13.10 -6.55 7.28
C VAL A 96 13.44 -5.06 7.32
N PRO A 97 14.63 -4.65 6.84
CA PRO A 97 15.07 -3.25 6.94
C PRO A 97 14.31 -2.29 6.02
N LEU A 98 13.55 -2.78 5.04
CA LEU A 98 12.78 -1.97 4.10
C LEU A 98 11.49 -1.42 4.71
N ILE A 99 11.02 -1.95 5.83
CA ILE A 99 9.75 -1.54 6.44
C ILE A 99 9.70 -0.03 6.73
N PRO A 100 10.70 0.58 7.39
CA PRO A 100 10.69 2.04 7.63
C PRO A 100 10.64 2.86 6.33
N PHE A 101 11.34 2.42 5.29
CA PHE A 101 11.30 3.10 3.99
C PHE A 101 9.90 3.06 3.37
N GLY A 102 9.20 1.94 3.50
CA GLY A 102 7.82 1.81 3.04
C GLY A 102 6.89 2.78 3.77
N GLY A 103 7.03 2.89 5.08
CA GLY A 103 6.27 3.86 5.88
C GLY A 103 6.54 5.30 5.45
N LEU A 104 7.81 5.65 5.18
CA LEU A 104 8.17 6.96 4.66
C LEU A 104 7.59 7.21 3.27
N CYS A 105 7.54 6.20 2.41
CA CYS A 105 6.89 6.31 1.09
C CYS A 105 5.40 6.63 1.22
N PHE A 106 4.69 5.99 2.14
CA PHE A 106 3.30 6.31 2.41
C PHE A 106 3.13 7.76 2.88
N ILE A 107 3.92 8.19 3.84
CA ILE A 107 3.87 9.57 4.36
C ILE A 107 4.15 10.56 3.23
N ALA A 108 5.20 10.35 2.46
CA ALA A 108 5.54 11.21 1.33
C ALA A 108 4.42 11.26 0.29
N GLY A 109 3.82 10.10 -0.01
CA GLY A 109 2.69 10.02 -0.94
C GLY A 109 1.50 10.85 -0.48
N TRP A 110 1.13 10.76 0.80
CA TRP A 110 0.05 11.56 1.36
C TRP A 110 0.36 13.05 1.36
N LEU A 111 1.60 13.46 1.64
CA LEU A 111 2.01 14.86 1.59
C LEU A 111 1.96 15.40 0.15
N VAL A 112 2.41 14.61 -0.82
CA VAL A 112 2.30 15.00 -2.24
C VAL A 112 0.83 15.10 -2.65
N ALA A 113 -0.01 14.18 -2.22
CA ALA A 113 -1.45 14.20 -2.49
C ALA A 113 -2.09 15.48 -1.92
N ALA A 114 -1.74 15.86 -0.69
CA ALA A 114 -2.21 17.10 -0.08
C ALA A 114 -1.80 18.32 -0.91
N GLY A 115 -0.53 18.37 -1.32
CA GLY A 115 -0.03 19.44 -2.19
C GLY A 115 -0.76 19.50 -3.52
N MET A 116 -1.04 18.35 -4.13
CA MET A 116 -1.80 18.28 -5.37
C MET A 116 -3.22 18.81 -5.21
N CYS A 117 -3.88 18.50 -4.11
CA CYS A 117 -5.22 19.01 -3.83
C CYS A 117 -5.22 20.54 -3.67
N LEU A 118 -4.24 21.08 -2.96
CA LEU A 118 -4.12 22.53 -2.76
C LEU A 118 -3.79 23.27 -4.06
N TRP A 119 -2.88 22.70 -4.84
CA TRP A 119 -2.47 23.32 -6.11
C TRP A 119 -3.61 23.39 -7.13
N ARG A 120 -4.42 22.35 -7.21
CA ARG A 120 -5.59 22.35 -8.12
C ARG A 120 -6.62 23.41 -7.78
N ARG A 121 -6.67 23.87 -6.53
CA ARG A 121 -7.55 25.00 -6.13
C ARG A 121 -7.04 26.35 -6.62
N ALA A 122 -5.72 26.49 -6.79
CA ALA A 122 -5.10 27.74 -7.21
C ALA A 122 -5.18 27.97 -8.73
N SER A 123 -5.48 26.93 -9.50
CA SER A 123 -5.64 27.01 -10.97
C SER A 123 -7.10 27.05 -11.38
#